data_d920dea10d13b23bebf040f2f7214bbd
#
_entry.id   d920dea10d13b23bebf040f2f7214bbd
#
_cell.length_a   1.000
_cell.length_b   1.000
_cell.length_c   1.000
_cell.angle_alpha   90.00
_cell.angle_beta   90.00
_cell.angle_gamma   90.00
#
_symmetry.space_group_name_H-M   'P 1'
#
loop_
_entity.id
_entity.type
_entity.pdbx_description
1 polymer ?
#
loop_
_entity_poly.entity_id
_entity_poly.type
_entity_poly.pdbx_seq_one_letter_code
_entity_poly.pdbx_strand_id
1 'polypeptide(L)'
;MKYPIGIQNFEKIRREGYVYVDKTPWMWKMISEGSYYFLSRPRRFGKSLMVSTLEAFFSGQRELFKGLYADTVEWDWQQYPIMHLDLNADKYDALEVLINRLELFLSENEEKYGRKEYEKSLGARFEGIMKRAFEQTGRRVVVLVDEYDKPMLQAIGNEDLQTEYRSTLKAFYGALKSSDRYIKFAFLTGVTKFGKVSVFSDLNNLIDLSLDHRYTSICGISEKELHEYFDTDVNALAVANDMTKDECYERLREDFDGYHFDVDVPGMYNPFSVLNTLSSQRFKDYWFETGTPTFLIYQLKKTNYPLEAMTQEELTVDTLNSIEIMDENPLPLLYQSGYLTIKGYDQEFKTYRLGFPNSEVEEGFVKYLVPFYSPNKADQPLMYIGNFVKEVRTGNAEAFMRRVERFFDGGDYQVAGKAELYFQNTLWALFKLLGLYVDVERHTTDGRMDILVQTPQFVYILELKIDQSAHVALQQIEEKQYAKPFEGDGRTIYKIGVSFSSETRRMTEWEIAPSIILQ
;
A
#
# COMPACT_ATOMS: atom_id res chain seq x y z
N MET A 1 -24.75 3.54 -14.33
CA MET A 1 -23.61 4.46 -14.52
C MET A 1 -22.48 3.74 -15.26
N LYS A 2 -21.59 4.45 -16.00
CA LYS A 2 -20.37 3.84 -16.57
C LYS A 2 -19.18 4.14 -15.66
N TYR A 3 -18.54 3.11 -15.11
CA TYR A 3 -17.40 3.28 -14.20
C TYR A 3 -16.07 3.20 -14.96
N PRO A 4 -15.12 4.13 -14.75
CA PRO A 4 -13.83 4.17 -15.44
C PRO A 4 -12.81 3.19 -14.84
N ILE A 5 -13.18 1.92 -14.65
CA ILE A 5 -12.34 0.91 -14.04
C ILE A 5 -11.10 0.68 -14.91
N GLY A 6 -9.91 0.99 -14.37
CA GLY A 6 -8.64 0.86 -15.10
C GLY A 6 -8.41 1.89 -16.21
N ILE A 7 -9.29 2.87 -16.39
CA ILE A 7 -9.13 3.94 -17.39
C ILE A 7 -8.37 5.11 -16.76
N GLN A 8 -7.23 5.45 -17.33
CA GLN A 8 -6.36 6.53 -16.87
C GLN A 8 -6.42 7.77 -17.78
N ASN A 9 -7.06 7.65 -18.96
CA ASN A 9 -7.14 8.72 -19.94
C ASN A 9 -8.38 9.59 -19.69
N PHE A 10 -8.16 10.85 -19.32
CA PHE A 10 -9.20 11.82 -18.99
C PHE A 10 -10.10 12.12 -20.20
N GLU A 11 -9.52 12.31 -21.39
CA GLU A 11 -10.28 12.57 -22.61
C GLU A 11 -11.27 11.43 -22.90
N LYS A 12 -10.81 10.18 -22.80
CA LYS A 12 -11.67 9.00 -22.97
C LYS A 12 -12.82 8.99 -21.97
N ILE A 13 -12.52 9.26 -20.68
CA ILE A 13 -13.55 9.32 -19.62
C ILE A 13 -14.63 10.34 -19.98
N ARG A 14 -14.23 11.55 -20.37
CA ARG A 14 -15.15 12.63 -20.67
C ARG A 14 -15.95 12.41 -21.97
N ARG A 15 -15.29 11.94 -23.05
CA ARG A 15 -15.95 11.74 -24.33
C ARG A 15 -16.90 10.55 -24.36
N GLU A 16 -16.59 9.49 -23.63
CA GLU A 16 -17.39 8.27 -23.60
C GLU A 16 -18.45 8.26 -22.48
N GLY A 17 -18.52 9.32 -21.67
CA GLY A 17 -19.53 9.51 -20.64
C GLY A 17 -19.37 8.59 -19.43
N TYR A 18 -18.13 8.28 -19.03
CA TYR A 18 -17.83 7.67 -17.76
C TYR A 18 -18.01 8.67 -16.60
N VAL A 19 -18.30 8.17 -15.40
CA VAL A 19 -18.29 9.02 -14.22
C VAL A 19 -16.88 9.55 -13.96
N TYR A 20 -16.79 10.82 -13.63
CA TYR A 20 -15.56 11.47 -13.21
C TYR A 20 -15.80 12.23 -11.91
N VAL A 21 -15.16 11.81 -10.83
CA VAL A 21 -15.13 12.54 -9.56
C VAL A 21 -14.23 13.75 -9.75
N ASP A 22 -14.79 14.94 -9.62
CA ASP A 22 -14.09 16.19 -9.98
C ASP A 22 -12.91 16.50 -9.06
N LYS A 23 -11.70 16.29 -9.53
CA LYS A 23 -10.43 16.63 -8.86
C LYS A 23 -9.80 17.93 -9.39
N THR A 24 -10.48 18.63 -10.31
CA THR A 24 -9.94 19.85 -10.89
C THR A 24 -9.81 21.03 -9.93
N PRO A 25 -10.51 21.12 -8.76
CA PRO A 25 -10.21 22.12 -7.74
C PRO A 25 -8.76 22.04 -7.23
N TRP A 26 -8.27 20.82 -6.93
CA TRP A 26 -6.88 20.62 -6.46
C TRP A 26 -5.86 20.82 -7.59
N MET A 27 -6.20 20.40 -8.80
CA MET A 27 -5.41 20.69 -10.00
C MET A 27 -5.22 22.21 -10.18
N TRP A 28 -6.29 22.98 -10.13
CA TRP A 28 -6.24 24.43 -10.26
C TRP A 28 -5.43 25.07 -9.14
N LYS A 29 -5.60 24.60 -7.92
CA LYS A 29 -4.83 25.07 -6.77
C LYS A 29 -3.32 24.91 -6.99
N MET A 30 -2.85 23.76 -7.47
CA MET A 30 -1.45 23.57 -7.85
C MET A 30 -0.99 24.58 -8.92
N ILE A 31 -1.79 24.74 -9.99
CA ILE A 31 -1.44 25.61 -11.12
C ILE A 31 -1.36 27.09 -10.72
N SER A 32 -2.21 27.51 -9.77
CA SER A 32 -2.29 28.91 -9.30
C SER A 32 -1.28 29.25 -8.20
N GLU A 33 -0.87 28.26 -7.37
CA GLU A 33 -0.02 28.51 -6.20
C GLU A 33 1.48 28.23 -6.44
N GLY A 34 1.85 27.45 -7.46
CA GLY A 34 3.26 27.10 -7.70
C GLY A 34 3.54 26.49 -9.06
N SER A 35 4.72 25.92 -9.20
CA SER A 35 5.19 25.40 -10.49
C SER A 35 5.78 24.00 -10.46
N TYR A 36 6.31 23.54 -9.32
CA TYR A 36 6.99 22.25 -9.25
C TYR A 36 6.38 21.41 -8.12
N TYR A 37 5.79 20.29 -8.49
CA TYR A 37 5.07 19.45 -7.55
C TYR A 37 5.46 17.98 -7.67
N PHE A 38 5.49 17.33 -6.52
CA PHE A 38 5.68 15.90 -6.38
C PHE A 38 4.50 15.30 -5.62
N LEU A 39 4.00 14.15 -6.08
CA LEU A 39 2.94 13.41 -5.42
C LEU A 39 3.23 11.90 -5.39
N SER A 40 3.36 11.32 -4.21
CA SER A 40 3.24 9.87 -4.05
C SER A 40 1.88 9.49 -3.49
N ARG A 41 1.30 8.43 -4.04
CA ARG A 41 0.06 7.79 -3.59
C ARG A 41 0.14 6.31 -3.89
N PRO A 42 -0.55 5.46 -3.14
CA PRO A 42 -0.64 4.04 -3.44
C PRO A 42 -1.09 3.76 -4.88
N ARG A 43 -0.88 2.55 -5.34
CA ARG A 43 -1.38 2.12 -6.66
C ARG A 43 -2.91 2.24 -6.71
N ARG A 44 -3.44 2.53 -7.92
CA ARG A 44 -4.88 2.62 -8.19
C ARG A 44 -5.62 3.81 -7.53
N PHE A 45 -4.90 4.81 -7.04
CA PHE A 45 -5.48 6.03 -6.44
C PHE A 45 -5.83 7.13 -7.45
N GLY A 46 -5.48 7.00 -8.73
CA GLY A 46 -5.82 7.98 -9.76
C GLY A 46 -4.71 8.97 -10.11
N LYS A 47 -3.44 8.70 -9.76
CA LYS A 47 -2.27 9.55 -10.12
C LYS A 47 -2.17 9.79 -11.63
N SER A 48 -2.14 8.71 -12.42
CA SER A 48 -2.06 8.79 -13.88
C SER A 48 -3.27 9.50 -14.50
N LEU A 49 -4.44 9.40 -13.88
CA LEU A 49 -5.63 10.17 -14.29
C LEU A 49 -5.42 11.66 -14.03
N MET A 50 -4.81 12.05 -12.91
CA MET A 50 -4.44 13.45 -12.63
C MET A 50 -3.41 13.96 -13.65
N VAL A 51 -2.40 13.15 -14.00
CA VAL A 51 -1.43 13.49 -15.06
C VAL A 51 -2.15 13.72 -16.39
N SER A 52 -3.05 12.82 -16.79
CA SER A 52 -3.85 12.96 -18.03
C SER A 52 -4.80 14.15 -17.99
N THR A 53 -5.35 14.49 -16.82
CA THR A 53 -6.20 15.69 -16.64
C THR A 53 -5.38 16.97 -16.82
N LEU A 54 -4.17 17.05 -16.24
CA LEU A 54 -3.23 18.16 -16.44
C LEU A 54 -2.81 18.30 -17.90
N GLU A 55 -2.53 17.17 -18.57
CA GLU A 55 -2.18 17.15 -19.99
C GLU A 55 -3.32 17.75 -20.84
N ALA A 56 -4.56 17.32 -20.64
CA ALA A 56 -5.72 17.86 -21.33
C ALA A 56 -5.94 19.36 -21.04
N PHE A 57 -5.71 19.79 -19.79
CA PHE A 57 -5.84 21.19 -19.38
C PHE A 57 -4.81 22.10 -20.08
N PHE A 58 -3.53 21.72 -20.05
CA PHE A 58 -2.47 22.47 -20.71
C PHE A 58 -2.45 22.32 -22.24
N SER A 59 -3.14 21.32 -22.77
CA SER A 59 -3.42 21.21 -24.23
C SER A 59 -4.54 22.13 -24.71
N GLY A 60 -5.20 22.86 -23.79
CA GLY A 60 -6.28 23.81 -24.12
C GLY A 60 -7.61 23.14 -24.50
N GLN A 61 -7.84 21.88 -24.11
CA GLN A 61 -9.05 21.10 -24.45
C GLN A 61 -10.23 21.46 -23.54
N ARG A 62 -10.65 22.73 -23.56
CA ARG A 62 -11.70 23.26 -22.68
C ARG A 62 -12.99 22.46 -22.67
N GLU A 63 -13.37 21.91 -23.81
CA GLU A 63 -14.62 21.15 -23.97
C GLU A 63 -14.69 19.90 -23.04
N LEU A 64 -13.54 19.33 -22.68
CA LEU A 64 -13.46 18.20 -21.76
C LEU A 64 -13.76 18.59 -20.29
N PHE A 65 -13.59 19.85 -19.96
CA PHE A 65 -13.78 20.37 -18.60
C PHE A 65 -15.19 20.93 -18.37
N LYS A 66 -16.03 20.94 -19.38
CA LYS A 66 -17.40 21.47 -19.27
C LYS A 66 -18.15 20.84 -18.09
N GLY A 67 -18.63 21.70 -17.19
CA GLY A 67 -19.37 21.28 -15.98
C GLY A 67 -18.47 20.82 -14.82
N LEU A 68 -17.15 20.92 -14.92
CA LEU A 68 -16.20 20.73 -13.83
C LEU A 68 -15.77 22.08 -13.26
N TYR A 69 -15.17 22.07 -12.07
CA TYR A 69 -14.66 23.31 -11.43
C TYR A 69 -13.68 24.07 -12.34
N ALA A 70 -12.80 23.37 -13.05
CA ALA A 70 -11.84 23.99 -13.98
C ALA A 70 -12.49 24.77 -15.15
N ASP A 71 -13.75 24.53 -15.50
CA ASP A 71 -14.47 25.34 -16.50
C ASP A 71 -14.90 26.71 -15.94
N THR A 72 -14.94 26.85 -14.62
CA THR A 72 -15.37 28.08 -13.94
C THR A 72 -14.22 29.05 -13.65
N VAL A 73 -12.96 28.61 -13.80
CA VAL A 73 -11.79 29.44 -13.49
C VAL A 73 -11.42 30.33 -14.69
N GLU A 74 -10.84 31.49 -14.38
CA GLU A 74 -10.32 32.38 -15.41
C GLU A 74 -8.98 31.86 -15.95
N TRP A 75 -9.02 31.26 -17.14
CA TRP A 75 -7.87 30.68 -17.83
C TRP A 75 -7.96 30.93 -19.33
N ASP A 76 -6.82 31.12 -19.99
CA ASP A 76 -6.77 31.47 -21.42
C ASP A 76 -6.98 30.28 -22.37
N TRP A 77 -6.99 29.05 -21.85
CA TRP A 77 -7.15 27.80 -22.57
C TRP A 77 -6.23 27.65 -23.79
N GLN A 78 -5.05 28.23 -23.72
CA GLN A 78 -4.08 28.12 -24.79
C GLN A 78 -3.26 26.84 -24.65
N GLN A 79 -2.76 26.35 -25.78
CA GLN A 79 -1.94 25.17 -25.84
C GLN A 79 -0.51 25.46 -25.41
N TYR A 80 -0.01 24.72 -24.45
CA TYR A 80 1.37 24.72 -23.98
C TYR A 80 2.16 23.56 -24.60
N PRO A 81 3.51 23.68 -24.80
CA PRO A 81 4.35 22.53 -25.08
C PRO A 81 4.35 21.58 -23.88
N ILE A 82 3.92 20.34 -24.09
CA ILE A 82 3.86 19.32 -23.05
C ILE A 82 4.91 18.25 -23.32
N MET A 83 5.67 17.89 -22.28
CA MET A 83 6.66 16.84 -22.26
C MET A 83 6.22 15.81 -21.21
N HIS A 84 5.58 14.73 -21.67
CA HIS A 84 5.03 13.69 -20.82
C HIS A 84 5.93 12.45 -20.88
N LEU A 85 6.58 12.11 -19.76
CA LEU A 85 7.39 10.91 -19.58
C LEU A 85 6.62 9.91 -18.72
N ASP A 86 6.21 8.79 -19.31
CA ASP A 86 5.62 7.65 -18.61
C ASP A 86 6.66 6.53 -18.45
N LEU A 87 7.04 6.24 -17.22
CA LEU A 87 7.96 5.16 -16.88
C LEU A 87 7.24 3.84 -16.57
N ASN A 88 5.92 3.77 -16.74
CA ASN A 88 5.15 2.56 -16.43
C ASN A 88 5.24 1.47 -17.52
N ALA A 89 5.63 1.81 -18.73
CA ALA A 89 5.50 0.92 -19.89
C ALA A 89 6.47 -0.26 -19.92
N ASP A 90 7.66 -0.15 -19.26
CA ASP A 90 8.74 -1.12 -19.40
C ASP A 90 8.97 -1.97 -18.16
N LYS A 91 9.69 -3.09 -18.36
CA LYS A 91 10.26 -3.91 -17.29
C LYS A 91 11.74 -3.55 -17.13
N TYR A 92 12.07 -2.87 -16.04
CA TYR A 92 13.41 -2.35 -15.76
C TYR A 92 14.28 -3.41 -15.07
N ASP A 93 14.83 -4.35 -15.83
CA ASP A 93 15.75 -5.40 -15.36
C ASP A 93 17.20 -5.18 -15.78
N ALA A 94 17.48 -4.14 -16.58
CA ALA A 94 18.81 -3.72 -16.99
C ALA A 94 18.85 -2.20 -17.24
N LEU A 95 20.04 -1.56 -17.07
CA LEU A 95 20.21 -0.12 -17.26
C LEU A 95 19.81 0.35 -18.67
N GLU A 96 20.08 -0.47 -19.67
CA GLU A 96 19.76 -0.17 -21.08
C GLU A 96 18.28 0.06 -21.29
N VAL A 97 17.39 -0.61 -20.54
CA VAL A 97 15.95 -0.42 -20.66
C VAL A 97 15.55 0.99 -20.23
N LEU A 98 16.10 1.48 -19.11
CA LEU A 98 15.87 2.85 -18.67
C LEU A 98 16.43 3.87 -19.68
N ILE A 99 17.68 3.66 -20.14
CA ILE A 99 18.29 4.54 -21.15
C ILE A 99 17.44 4.58 -22.40
N ASN A 100 17.01 3.44 -22.93
CA ASN A 100 16.18 3.36 -24.13
C ASN A 100 14.83 4.09 -23.96
N ARG A 101 14.21 4.00 -22.77
CA ARG A 101 12.97 4.75 -22.47
C ARG A 101 13.19 6.26 -22.50
N LEU A 102 14.28 6.73 -21.87
CA LEU A 102 14.63 8.15 -21.87
C LEU A 102 15.02 8.64 -23.28
N GLU A 103 15.75 7.82 -24.04
CA GLU A 103 16.08 8.09 -25.44
C GLU A 103 14.85 8.23 -26.33
N LEU A 104 13.86 7.32 -26.18
CA LEU A 104 12.60 7.38 -26.90
C LEU A 104 11.85 8.68 -26.61
N PHE A 105 11.69 9.01 -25.32
CA PHE A 105 11.06 10.27 -24.89
C PHE A 105 11.76 11.49 -25.49
N LEU A 106 13.09 11.53 -25.46
CA LEU A 106 13.85 12.63 -26.03
C LEU A 106 13.68 12.70 -27.55
N SER A 107 13.77 11.57 -28.25
CA SER A 107 13.66 11.51 -29.72
C SER A 107 12.30 12.00 -30.21
N GLU A 108 11.20 11.59 -29.57
CA GLU A 108 9.85 12.06 -29.90
C GLU A 108 9.69 13.58 -29.74
N ASN A 109 10.36 14.17 -28.73
CA ASN A 109 10.36 15.61 -28.53
C ASN A 109 11.36 16.35 -29.45
N GLU A 110 12.48 15.70 -29.81
CA GLU A 110 13.44 16.22 -30.79
C GLU A 110 12.85 16.26 -32.21
N GLU A 111 11.96 15.33 -32.57
CA GLU A 111 11.21 15.40 -33.82
C GLU A 111 10.37 16.67 -33.92
N LYS A 112 9.80 17.12 -32.80
CA LYS A 112 8.96 18.32 -32.72
C LYS A 112 9.76 19.61 -32.66
N TYR A 113 10.83 19.64 -31.87
CA TYR A 113 11.55 20.88 -31.51
C TYR A 113 12.99 20.93 -32.01
N GLY A 114 13.48 19.85 -32.58
CA GLY A 114 14.85 19.74 -33.11
C GLY A 114 15.89 19.34 -32.07
N ARG A 115 17.12 19.10 -32.55
CA ARG A 115 18.31 18.73 -31.76
C ARG A 115 19.54 19.48 -32.23
N LYS A 116 20.49 19.74 -31.33
CA LYS A 116 21.81 20.28 -31.68
C LYS A 116 22.88 19.18 -31.53
N GLU A 117 23.87 19.16 -32.41
CA GLU A 117 24.93 18.13 -32.41
C GLU A 117 25.77 18.08 -31.12
N TYR A 118 25.90 19.20 -30.43
CA TYR A 118 26.66 19.30 -29.18
C TYR A 118 25.90 18.80 -27.96
N GLU A 119 24.61 18.56 -28.06
CA GLU A 119 23.77 17.98 -27.01
C GLU A 119 24.00 16.47 -26.94
N LYS A 120 25.02 16.03 -26.16
CA LYS A 120 25.43 14.61 -26.13
C LYS A 120 24.77 13.81 -25.01
N SER A 121 24.63 14.40 -23.80
CA SER A 121 24.01 13.70 -22.68
C SER A 121 22.48 13.82 -22.69
N LEU A 122 21.80 12.85 -22.04
CA LEU A 122 20.35 12.86 -21.90
C LEU A 122 19.82 14.18 -21.27
N GLY A 123 20.52 14.68 -20.23
CA GLY A 123 20.16 15.97 -19.60
C GLY A 123 20.34 17.15 -20.54
N ALA A 124 21.47 17.25 -21.26
CA ALA A 124 21.72 18.34 -22.21
C ALA A 124 20.70 18.35 -23.37
N ARG A 125 20.30 17.18 -23.85
CA ARG A 125 19.25 17.05 -24.87
C ARG A 125 17.91 17.54 -24.33
N PHE A 126 17.54 17.16 -23.09
CA PHE A 126 16.29 17.60 -22.47
C PHE A 126 16.27 19.12 -22.24
N GLU A 127 17.36 19.72 -21.75
CA GLU A 127 17.50 21.17 -21.65
C GLU A 127 17.33 21.88 -23.01
N GLY A 128 18.00 21.35 -24.04
CA GLY A 128 17.91 21.88 -25.40
C GLY A 128 16.49 21.83 -25.98
N ILE A 129 15.76 20.74 -25.74
CA ILE A 129 14.37 20.58 -26.17
C ILE A 129 13.48 21.62 -25.46
N MET A 130 13.57 21.76 -24.13
CA MET A 130 12.77 22.73 -23.37
C MET A 130 13.01 24.17 -23.84
N LYS A 131 14.28 24.52 -24.08
CA LYS A 131 14.65 25.83 -24.61
C LYS A 131 14.02 26.08 -25.98
N ARG A 132 14.18 25.17 -26.93
CA ARG A 132 13.68 25.32 -28.30
C ARG A 132 12.14 25.29 -28.34
N ALA A 133 11.50 24.48 -27.53
CA ALA A 133 10.05 24.47 -27.41
C ALA A 133 9.53 25.88 -27.00
N PHE A 134 10.19 26.50 -26.00
CA PHE A 134 9.88 27.87 -25.60
C PHE A 134 10.15 28.90 -26.71
N GLU A 135 11.32 28.82 -27.37
CA GLU A 135 11.70 29.75 -28.44
C GLU A 135 10.76 29.68 -29.65
N GLN A 136 10.28 28.48 -30.01
CA GLN A 136 9.39 28.25 -31.15
C GLN A 136 7.93 28.61 -30.87
N THR A 137 7.45 28.39 -29.63
CA THR A 137 6.03 28.59 -29.28
C THR A 137 5.76 29.90 -28.54
N GLY A 138 6.78 30.54 -28.02
CA GLY A 138 6.66 31.70 -27.11
C GLY A 138 6.07 31.31 -25.73
N ARG A 139 5.91 30.01 -25.43
CA ARG A 139 5.29 29.50 -24.21
C ARG A 139 6.22 28.60 -23.44
N ARG A 140 6.23 28.78 -22.12
CA ARG A 140 6.98 27.89 -21.21
C ARG A 140 6.41 26.46 -21.28
N VAL A 141 7.28 25.48 -21.12
CA VAL A 141 6.92 24.06 -21.21
C VAL A 141 6.24 23.54 -19.95
N VAL A 142 5.42 22.51 -20.12
CA VAL A 142 4.83 21.70 -19.05
C VAL A 142 5.53 20.34 -19.05
N VAL A 143 6.04 19.91 -17.91
CA VAL A 143 6.70 18.63 -17.74
C VAL A 143 5.86 17.74 -16.84
N LEU A 144 5.43 16.59 -17.34
CA LEU A 144 4.64 15.60 -16.61
C LEU A 144 5.42 14.29 -16.56
N VAL A 145 5.61 13.75 -15.37
CA VAL A 145 6.31 12.46 -15.17
C VAL A 145 5.43 11.54 -14.35
N ASP A 146 5.08 10.38 -14.94
CA ASP A 146 4.30 9.36 -14.26
C ASP A 146 5.18 8.15 -13.88
N GLU A 147 4.95 7.61 -12.67
CA GLU A 147 5.63 6.43 -12.10
C GLU A 147 7.18 6.56 -12.09
N TYR A 148 7.70 7.73 -11.66
CA TYR A 148 9.14 8.05 -11.68
C TYR A 148 10.01 7.04 -10.95
N ASP A 149 9.46 6.38 -9.93
CA ASP A 149 10.13 5.45 -9.03
C ASP A 149 10.09 3.99 -9.51
N LYS A 150 9.37 3.69 -10.58
CA LYS A 150 9.21 2.30 -11.07
C LYS A 150 10.54 1.62 -11.41
N PRO A 151 11.52 2.26 -12.08
CA PRO A 151 12.83 1.63 -12.30
C PRO A 151 13.51 1.25 -10.99
N MET A 152 13.48 2.15 -10.01
CA MET A 152 14.09 1.94 -8.71
C MET A 152 13.41 0.81 -7.92
N LEU A 153 12.08 0.74 -7.94
CA LEU A 153 11.31 -0.31 -7.28
C LEU A 153 11.56 -1.70 -7.88
N GLN A 154 11.74 -1.77 -9.19
CA GLN A 154 12.03 -3.05 -9.86
C GLN A 154 13.48 -3.53 -9.66
N ALA A 155 14.39 -2.62 -9.34
CA ALA A 155 15.78 -2.94 -9.01
C ALA A 155 15.99 -3.30 -7.52
N ILE A 156 14.93 -3.37 -6.70
CA ILE A 156 15.06 -3.78 -5.29
C ILE A 156 15.68 -5.18 -5.21
N GLY A 157 16.79 -5.29 -4.45
CA GLY A 157 17.59 -6.51 -4.35
C GLY A 157 18.79 -6.56 -5.30
N ASN A 158 18.98 -5.53 -6.14
CA ASN A 158 20.16 -5.34 -6.99
C ASN A 158 20.75 -3.93 -6.77
N GLU A 159 21.68 -3.82 -5.82
CA GLU A 159 22.27 -2.54 -5.37
C GLU A 159 23.05 -1.81 -6.48
N ASP A 160 23.75 -2.56 -7.34
CA ASP A 160 24.49 -1.99 -8.46
C ASP A 160 23.53 -1.32 -9.44
N LEU A 161 22.46 -2.02 -9.84
CA LEU A 161 21.47 -1.50 -10.75
C LEU A 161 20.70 -0.30 -10.16
N GLN A 162 20.40 -0.33 -8.85
CA GLN A 162 19.80 0.82 -8.16
C GLN A 162 20.72 2.06 -8.21
N THR A 163 22.02 1.86 -8.02
CA THR A 163 22.99 2.95 -8.06
C THR A 163 23.09 3.56 -9.46
N GLU A 164 23.10 2.73 -10.49
CA GLU A 164 23.10 3.16 -11.90
C GLU A 164 21.81 3.91 -12.26
N TYR A 165 20.63 3.40 -11.86
CA TYR A 165 19.36 4.10 -12.08
C TYR A 165 19.31 5.44 -11.37
N ARG A 166 19.72 5.49 -10.11
CA ARG A 166 19.78 6.73 -9.32
C ARG A 166 20.66 7.78 -10.00
N SER A 167 21.85 7.39 -10.43
CA SER A 167 22.79 8.28 -11.12
C SER A 167 22.22 8.80 -12.44
N THR A 168 21.63 7.90 -13.25
CA THR A 168 21.03 8.25 -14.54
C THR A 168 19.84 9.18 -14.39
N LEU A 169 18.90 8.88 -13.50
CA LEU A 169 17.71 9.70 -13.24
C LEU A 169 18.08 11.07 -12.64
N LYS A 170 19.05 11.11 -11.71
CA LYS A 170 19.56 12.37 -11.16
C LYS A 170 20.13 13.27 -12.25
N ALA A 171 20.97 12.74 -13.12
CA ALA A 171 21.56 13.49 -14.23
C ALA A 171 20.48 13.97 -15.22
N PHE A 172 19.47 13.16 -15.46
CA PHE A 172 18.36 13.50 -16.35
C PHE A 172 17.45 14.61 -15.78
N TYR A 173 16.96 14.44 -14.54
CA TYR A 173 16.08 15.42 -13.90
C TYR A 173 16.80 16.71 -13.47
N GLY A 174 18.12 16.72 -13.38
CA GLY A 174 18.91 17.93 -13.18
C GLY A 174 18.63 19.01 -14.24
N ALA A 175 18.24 18.60 -15.45
CA ALA A 175 17.81 19.48 -16.53
C ALA A 175 16.59 20.37 -16.14
N LEU A 176 15.73 19.92 -15.24
CA LEU A 176 14.58 20.72 -14.78
C LEU A 176 15.03 21.95 -14.01
N LYS A 177 16.09 21.86 -13.20
CA LYS A 177 16.64 22.99 -12.45
C LYS A 177 17.29 24.02 -13.36
N SER A 178 18.15 23.57 -14.27
CA SER A 178 18.85 24.45 -15.21
C SER A 178 17.91 25.11 -16.21
N SER A 179 16.72 24.54 -16.44
CA SER A 179 15.70 25.03 -17.36
C SER A 179 14.53 25.78 -16.72
N ASP A 180 14.62 26.16 -15.45
CA ASP A 180 13.54 26.79 -14.67
C ASP A 180 12.83 27.93 -15.42
N ARG A 181 13.58 28.83 -16.06
CA ARG A 181 13.02 29.95 -16.85
C ARG A 181 12.13 29.52 -18.02
N TYR A 182 12.26 28.29 -18.50
CA TYR A 182 11.49 27.72 -19.60
C TYR A 182 10.31 26.89 -19.15
N ILE A 183 10.21 26.56 -17.86
CA ILE A 183 9.17 25.67 -17.32
C ILE A 183 8.02 26.52 -16.74
N LYS A 184 6.79 26.20 -17.17
CA LYS A 184 5.53 26.73 -16.62
C LYS A 184 5.10 25.93 -15.41
N PHE A 185 5.17 24.60 -15.54
CA PHE A 185 4.66 23.67 -14.57
C PHE A 185 5.36 22.32 -14.70
N ALA A 186 5.69 21.69 -13.59
CA ALA A 186 6.23 20.34 -13.53
C ALA A 186 5.49 19.54 -12.47
N PHE A 187 5.00 18.35 -12.83
CA PHE A 187 4.30 17.46 -11.92
C PHE A 187 4.86 16.04 -12.06
N LEU A 188 5.40 15.51 -10.95
CA LEU A 188 6.03 14.21 -10.90
C LEU A 188 5.24 13.31 -9.97
N THR A 189 4.91 12.11 -10.42
CA THR A 189 4.18 11.13 -9.61
C THR A 189 4.92 9.82 -9.46
N GLY A 190 4.65 9.12 -8.35
CA GLY A 190 5.13 7.78 -8.07
C GLY A 190 4.30 7.07 -7.01
N VAL A 191 4.60 5.82 -6.78
CA VAL A 191 4.04 5.04 -5.66
C VAL A 191 4.77 5.42 -4.37
N THR A 192 6.10 5.52 -4.46
CA THR A 192 6.97 5.76 -3.31
C THR A 192 7.78 7.04 -3.47
N LYS A 193 8.50 7.39 -2.42
CA LYS A 193 9.51 8.48 -2.44
C LYS A 193 10.93 7.94 -2.69
N PHE A 194 11.04 6.74 -3.26
CA PHE A 194 12.29 6.04 -3.47
C PHE A 194 13.26 6.88 -4.31
N GLY A 195 14.42 7.12 -3.74
CA GLY A 195 15.44 7.96 -4.36
C GLY A 195 15.03 9.44 -4.51
N LYS A 196 13.86 9.88 -3.98
CA LYS A 196 13.43 11.29 -4.08
C LYS A 196 14.51 12.24 -3.57
N VAL A 197 15.09 11.95 -2.40
CA VAL A 197 16.13 12.79 -1.81
C VAL A 197 17.38 12.79 -2.67
N SER A 198 17.79 11.66 -3.23
CA SER A 198 19.01 11.56 -4.04
C SER A 198 18.82 11.93 -5.50
N VAL A 199 17.68 11.61 -6.11
CA VAL A 199 17.36 11.93 -7.52
C VAL A 199 17.01 13.40 -7.70
N PHE A 200 16.25 13.96 -6.75
CA PHE A 200 15.78 15.35 -6.81
C PHE A 200 16.52 16.28 -5.83
N SER A 201 17.67 15.87 -5.27
CA SER A 201 18.47 16.69 -4.34
C SER A 201 18.77 18.09 -4.84
N ASP A 202 18.85 18.24 -6.16
CA ASP A 202 19.14 19.50 -6.82
C ASP A 202 17.88 20.35 -7.11
N LEU A 203 16.66 19.78 -6.98
CA LEU A 203 15.38 20.47 -7.18
C LEU A 203 14.82 21.02 -5.85
N ASN A 204 15.42 22.07 -5.33
CA ASN A 204 15.04 22.67 -4.03
C ASN A 204 13.64 23.32 -4.04
N ASN A 205 13.05 23.54 -5.20
CA ASN A 205 11.74 24.14 -5.42
C ASN A 205 10.61 23.12 -5.61
N LEU A 206 10.90 21.82 -5.49
CA LEU A 206 9.91 20.74 -5.63
C LEU A 206 9.07 20.61 -4.35
N ILE A 207 7.80 20.98 -4.46
CA ILE A 207 6.82 20.93 -3.35
C ILE A 207 6.26 19.50 -3.27
N ASP A 208 6.44 18.85 -2.13
CA ASP A 208 5.90 17.52 -1.86
C ASP A 208 4.47 17.59 -1.32
N LEU A 209 3.50 17.11 -2.09
CA LEU A 209 2.08 17.10 -1.75
C LEU A 209 1.66 15.85 -0.96
N SER A 210 2.55 14.88 -0.78
CA SER A 210 2.17 13.55 -0.29
C SER A 210 1.61 13.54 1.13
N LEU A 211 2.12 14.45 2.00
CA LEU A 211 1.65 14.65 3.38
C LEU A 211 1.14 16.10 3.59
N ASP A 212 0.80 16.81 2.52
CA ASP A 212 0.25 18.15 2.64
C ASP A 212 -1.27 18.07 2.87
N HIS A 213 -1.72 18.53 4.05
CA HIS A 213 -3.14 18.51 4.44
C HIS A 213 -4.06 19.21 3.42
N ARG A 214 -3.55 20.18 2.65
CA ARG A 214 -4.29 20.92 1.63
C ARG A 214 -4.62 20.08 0.39
N TYR A 215 -3.93 18.93 0.20
CA TYR A 215 -3.99 18.09 -1.00
C TYR A 215 -4.34 16.62 -0.69
N THR A 216 -4.87 16.34 0.48
CA THR A 216 -5.24 14.96 0.87
C THR A 216 -6.25 14.33 -0.08
N SER A 217 -7.19 15.12 -0.60
CA SER A 217 -8.24 14.68 -1.51
C SER A 217 -7.93 14.85 -3.00
N ILE A 218 -6.67 15.16 -3.36
CA ILE A 218 -6.24 15.30 -4.78
C ILE A 218 -6.43 14.01 -5.59
N CYS A 219 -6.32 12.87 -4.92
CA CYS A 219 -6.55 11.52 -5.45
C CYS A 219 -7.39 10.72 -4.45
N GLY A 220 -7.98 9.61 -4.90
CA GLY A 220 -8.89 8.83 -4.07
C GLY A 220 -10.34 9.31 -4.18
N ILE A 221 -11.23 8.71 -3.40
CA ILE A 221 -12.63 9.14 -3.23
C ILE A 221 -12.82 9.45 -1.76
N SER A 222 -13.31 10.65 -1.41
CA SER A 222 -13.68 10.99 -0.05
C SER A 222 -15.09 10.50 0.28
N GLU A 223 -15.42 10.39 1.56
CA GLU A 223 -16.79 10.06 2.02
C GLU A 223 -17.84 11.00 1.39
N LYS A 224 -17.54 12.31 1.35
CA LYS A 224 -18.42 13.29 0.73
C LYS A 224 -18.63 13.00 -0.76
N GLU A 225 -17.58 12.69 -1.50
CA GLU A 225 -17.66 12.37 -2.93
C GLU A 225 -18.36 11.04 -3.18
N LEU A 226 -18.21 10.05 -2.28
CA LEU A 226 -18.96 8.80 -2.35
C LEU A 226 -20.47 9.05 -2.29
N HIS A 227 -20.91 9.88 -1.35
CA HIS A 227 -22.30 10.30 -1.24
C HIS A 227 -22.77 11.15 -2.43
N GLU A 228 -21.93 12.08 -2.91
CA GLU A 228 -22.32 13.00 -3.98
C GLU A 228 -22.47 12.30 -5.34
N TYR A 229 -21.55 11.41 -5.68
CA TYR A 229 -21.48 10.80 -7.02
C TYR A 229 -22.12 9.43 -7.11
N PHE A 230 -22.23 8.66 -5.99
CA PHE A 230 -22.56 7.24 -6.03
C PHE A 230 -23.72 6.82 -5.12
N ASP A 231 -24.44 7.76 -4.51
CA ASP A 231 -25.51 7.47 -3.54
C ASP A 231 -26.59 6.51 -4.08
N THR A 232 -26.97 6.67 -5.35
CA THR A 232 -27.91 5.77 -6.02
C THR A 232 -27.35 4.37 -6.23
N ASP A 233 -26.04 4.29 -6.57
CA ASP A 233 -25.35 3.03 -6.85
C ASP A 233 -25.09 2.25 -5.55
N VAL A 234 -24.81 2.96 -4.44
CA VAL A 234 -24.71 2.37 -3.09
C VAL A 234 -26.04 1.78 -2.66
N ASN A 235 -27.15 2.46 -2.93
CA ASN A 235 -28.47 1.90 -2.65
C ASN A 235 -28.76 0.63 -3.47
N ALA A 236 -28.34 0.59 -4.74
CA ALA A 236 -28.47 -0.61 -5.58
C ALA A 236 -27.58 -1.77 -5.05
N LEU A 237 -26.35 -1.45 -4.60
CA LEU A 237 -25.44 -2.41 -3.98
C LEU A 237 -26.03 -2.97 -2.67
N ALA A 238 -26.65 -2.13 -1.84
CA ALA A 238 -27.30 -2.54 -0.60
C ALA A 238 -28.41 -3.56 -0.87
N VAL A 239 -29.30 -3.26 -1.83
CA VAL A 239 -30.38 -4.18 -2.24
C VAL A 239 -29.83 -5.52 -2.76
N ALA A 240 -28.76 -5.47 -3.57
CA ALA A 240 -28.16 -6.68 -4.15
C ALA A 240 -27.48 -7.59 -3.11
N ASN A 241 -27.19 -7.08 -1.90
CA ASN A 241 -26.53 -7.80 -0.82
C ASN A 241 -27.40 -7.96 0.43
N ASP A 242 -28.72 -7.77 0.32
CA ASP A 242 -29.72 -7.95 1.40
C ASP A 242 -29.39 -7.14 2.67
N MET A 243 -28.91 -5.88 2.50
CA MET A 243 -28.56 -4.96 3.59
C MET A 243 -29.27 -3.61 3.43
N THR A 244 -29.34 -2.86 4.50
CA THR A 244 -29.78 -1.46 4.46
C THR A 244 -28.71 -0.59 3.81
N LYS A 245 -29.10 0.60 3.37
CA LYS A 245 -28.18 1.56 2.78
C LYS A 245 -27.07 1.99 3.75
N ASP A 246 -27.44 2.19 5.02
CA ASP A 246 -26.48 2.59 6.07
C ASP A 246 -25.47 1.47 6.35
N GLU A 247 -25.92 0.22 6.48
CA GLU A 247 -25.04 -0.95 6.60
C GLU A 247 -24.10 -1.08 5.37
N CYS A 248 -24.57 -0.73 4.18
CA CYS A 248 -23.76 -0.74 2.97
C CYS A 248 -22.66 0.33 3.01
N TYR A 249 -22.97 1.55 3.48
CA TYR A 249 -21.94 2.58 3.68
C TYR A 249 -20.92 2.21 4.75
N GLU A 250 -21.37 1.65 5.88
CA GLU A 250 -20.48 1.15 6.93
C GLU A 250 -19.53 0.09 6.36
N ARG A 251 -20.04 -0.88 5.62
CA ARG A 251 -19.23 -1.93 5.01
C ARG A 251 -18.27 -1.38 3.96
N LEU A 252 -18.69 -0.45 3.10
CA LEU A 252 -17.78 0.22 2.16
C LEU A 252 -16.64 0.93 2.89
N ARG A 253 -16.94 1.53 4.06
CA ARG A 253 -15.94 2.21 4.90
C ARG A 253 -14.97 1.20 5.51
N GLU A 254 -15.47 0.11 6.08
CA GLU A 254 -14.65 -0.95 6.67
C GLU A 254 -13.75 -1.62 5.64
N ASP A 255 -14.27 -1.87 4.42
CA ASP A 255 -13.56 -2.64 3.41
C ASP A 255 -12.60 -1.78 2.57
N PHE A 256 -12.88 -0.48 2.30
CA PHE A 256 -12.17 0.27 1.26
C PHE A 256 -11.69 1.67 1.63
N ASP A 257 -12.12 2.24 2.78
CA ASP A 257 -11.69 3.53 3.28
C ASP A 257 -10.39 3.43 4.09
N GLY A 258 -10.06 4.46 4.84
CA GLY A 258 -9.04 4.49 5.88
C GLY A 258 -7.64 4.82 5.40
N TYR A 259 -7.42 5.21 4.15
CA TYR A 259 -6.12 5.72 3.72
C TYR A 259 -5.95 7.18 4.16
N HIS A 260 -5.12 7.40 5.17
CA HIS A 260 -4.82 8.72 5.70
C HIS A 260 -3.49 9.25 5.15
N PHE A 261 -3.55 10.45 4.59
CA PHE A 261 -2.40 11.19 4.07
C PHE A 261 -2.04 12.38 4.96
N ASP A 262 -2.74 12.56 6.06
CA ASP A 262 -2.44 13.41 7.21
C ASP A 262 -3.24 12.88 8.42
N VAL A 263 -2.88 13.30 9.64
CA VAL A 263 -3.49 12.81 10.89
C VAL A 263 -4.87 13.39 11.18
N ASP A 264 -5.06 14.66 10.82
CA ASP A 264 -6.26 15.44 11.19
C ASP A 264 -7.31 15.52 10.07
N VAL A 265 -7.25 14.60 9.11
CA VAL A 265 -8.17 14.56 7.96
C VAL A 265 -8.85 13.20 7.84
N PRO A 266 -10.10 13.16 7.33
CA PRO A 266 -10.78 11.92 7.05
C PRO A 266 -9.99 11.01 6.11
N GLY A 267 -10.20 9.70 6.23
CA GLY A 267 -9.65 8.72 5.31
C GLY A 267 -10.16 8.90 3.88
N MET A 268 -9.46 8.25 2.95
CA MET A 268 -9.82 8.22 1.54
C MET A 268 -10.08 6.77 1.13
N TYR A 269 -11.15 6.55 0.37
CA TYR A 269 -11.44 5.28 -0.27
C TYR A 269 -10.49 5.02 -1.43
N ASN A 270 -10.13 3.75 -1.61
CA ASN A 270 -9.47 3.32 -2.83
C ASN A 270 -10.46 3.32 -4.01
N PRO A 271 -10.26 4.16 -5.06
CA PRO A 271 -11.20 4.26 -6.18
C PRO A 271 -11.38 2.94 -6.93
N PHE A 272 -10.34 2.14 -7.05
CA PHE A 272 -10.39 0.89 -7.81
C PHE A 272 -11.32 -0.13 -7.13
N SER A 273 -11.19 -0.32 -5.82
CA SER A 273 -12.03 -1.24 -5.06
C SER A 273 -13.49 -0.78 -5.02
N VAL A 274 -13.74 0.50 -4.73
CA VAL A 274 -15.09 1.07 -4.72
C VAL A 274 -15.78 0.91 -6.08
N LEU A 275 -15.13 1.35 -7.17
CA LEU A 275 -15.75 1.29 -8.51
C LEU A 275 -16.01 -0.14 -8.98
N ASN A 276 -15.13 -1.10 -8.66
CA ASN A 276 -15.37 -2.51 -8.96
C ASN A 276 -16.53 -3.08 -8.15
N THR A 277 -16.63 -2.75 -6.86
CA THR A 277 -17.73 -3.18 -5.99
C THR A 277 -19.08 -2.65 -6.49
N LEU A 278 -19.15 -1.36 -6.81
CA LEU A 278 -20.35 -0.75 -7.37
C LEU A 278 -20.72 -1.35 -8.73
N SER A 279 -19.74 -1.60 -9.59
CA SER A 279 -19.94 -2.18 -10.92
C SER A 279 -20.40 -3.64 -10.88
N SER A 280 -19.77 -4.45 -10.04
CA SER A 280 -20.08 -5.89 -9.93
C SER A 280 -21.24 -6.20 -8.98
N GLN A 281 -21.69 -5.22 -8.18
CA GLN A 281 -22.65 -5.36 -7.08
C GLN A 281 -22.23 -6.41 -6.05
N ARG A 282 -20.92 -6.57 -5.83
CA ARG A 282 -20.35 -7.57 -4.92
C ARG A 282 -19.14 -7.01 -4.18
N PHE A 283 -19.06 -7.28 -2.88
CA PHE A 283 -17.88 -7.04 -2.06
C PHE A 283 -16.84 -8.14 -2.30
N LYS A 284 -15.61 -7.77 -2.68
CA LYS A 284 -14.45 -8.63 -2.92
C LYS A 284 -13.15 -7.86 -2.74
N ASP A 285 -12.02 -8.58 -2.64
CA ASP A 285 -10.66 -8.04 -2.51
C ASP A 285 -10.09 -7.65 -3.89
N TYR A 286 -10.56 -6.53 -4.45
CA TYR A 286 -10.17 -6.12 -5.82
C TYR A 286 -8.76 -5.55 -5.92
N TRP A 287 -8.31 -4.82 -4.91
CA TRP A 287 -7.01 -4.13 -4.97
C TRP A 287 -5.85 -5.11 -4.99
N PHE A 288 -5.91 -6.16 -4.15
CA PHE A 288 -4.88 -7.18 -4.06
C PHE A 288 -4.72 -8.00 -5.35
N GLU A 289 -5.80 -8.23 -6.10
CA GLU A 289 -5.75 -8.95 -7.37
C GLU A 289 -4.89 -8.24 -8.44
N THR A 290 -4.61 -6.93 -8.29
CA THR A 290 -3.95 -6.11 -9.32
C THR A 290 -2.42 -6.06 -9.23
N GLY A 291 -1.81 -6.65 -8.23
CA GLY A 291 -0.35 -6.65 -8.13
C GLY A 291 0.17 -7.19 -6.81
N THR A 292 0.78 -8.35 -6.87
CA THR A 292 1.44 -8.99 -5.73
C THR A 292 2.68 -8.21 -5.31
N PRO A 293 2.84 -7.89 -4.02
CA PRO A 293 3.98 -7.12 -3.51
C PRO A 293 5.23 -8.00 -3.30
N THR A 294 5.68 -8.71 -4.34
CA THR A 294 6.79 -9.68 -4.24
C THR A 294 8.05 -9.04 -3.63
N PHE A 295 8.31 -7.79 -3.98
CA PHE A 295 9.43 -7.02 -3.44
C PHE A 295 9.29 -6.74 -1.93
N LEU A 296 8.05 -6.54 -1.42
CA LEU A 296 7.82 -6.35 0.02
C LEU A 296 8.13 -7.60 0.82
N ILE A 297 7.72 -8.76 0.30
CA ILE A 297 8.04 -10.05 0.95
C ILE A 297 9.54 -10.29 0.97
N TYR A 298 10.21 -10.00 -0.15
CA TYR A 298 11.66 -10.07 -0.20
C TYR A 298 12.28 -9.19 0.89
N GLN A 299 11.81 -7.97 1.04
CA GLN A 299 12.31 -7.02 2.03
C GLN A 299 12.02 -7.49 3.47
N LEU A 300 10.80 -7.91 3.78
CA LEU A 300 10.43 -8.45 5.10
C LEU A 300 11.29 -9.65 5.49
N LYS A 301 11.62 -10.52 4.53
CA LYS A 301 12.49 -11.68 4.76
C LYS A 301 13.96 -11.28 4.89
N LYS A 302 14.46 -10.39 4.04
CA LYS A 302 15.85 -9.91 4.07
C LYS A 302 16.18 -9.26 5.40
N THR A 303 15.27 -8.46 5.94
CA THR A 303 15.43 -7.75 7.21
C THR A 303 15.09 -8.60 8.44
N ASN A 304 14.52 -9.81 8.23
CA ASN A 304 13.93 -10.61 9.33
C ASN A 304 13.00 -9.77 10.22
N TYR A 305 12.15 -8.94 9.60
CA TYR A 305 11.32 -8.00 10.32
C TYR A 305 10.25 -8.70 11.15
N PRO A 306 10.06 -8.34 12.43
CA PRO A 306 8.99 -8.89 13.26
C PRO A 306 7.64 -8.36 12.78
N LEU A 307 6.81 -9.23 12.17
CA LEU A 307 5.55 -8.81 11.54
C LEU A 307 4.59 -8.11 12.51
N GLU A 308 4.63 -8.48 13.78
CA GLU A 308 3.82 -7.86 14.84
C GLU A 308 4.17 -6.38 15.05
N ALA A 309 5.45 -6.04 14.90
CA ALA A 309 5.93 -4.67 15.08
C ALA A 309 5.36 -3.70 14.01
N MET A 310 4.86 -4.20 12.88
CA MET A 310 4.32 -3.35 11.79
C MET A 310 3.23 -2.36 12.25
N THR A 311 2.46 -2.72 13.27
CA THR A 311 1.35 -1.90 13.78
C THR A 311 1.61 -1.33 15.18
N GLN A 312 2.79 -1.59 15.73
CA GLN A 312 3.20 -1.15 17.08
C GLN A 312 4.30 -0.11 17.06
N GLU A 313 5.19 -0.14 16.06
CA GLU A 313 6.29 0.81 15.94
C GLU A 313 5.80 2.20 15.55
N GLU A 314 6.43 3.20 16.13
CA GLU A 314 6.25 4.60 15.82
C GLU A 314 7.41 5.13 14.98
N LEU A 315 7.10 5.92 13.97
CA LEU A 315 8.07 6.46 13.02
C LEU A 315 8.04 7.97 12.98
N THR A 316 9.22 8.59 12.87
CA THR A 316 9.30 10.03 12.60
C THR A 316 8.90 10.34 11.16
N VAL A 317 8.57 11.60 10.88
CA VAL A 317 8.26 12.07 9.52
C VAL A 317 9.45 11.85 8.56
N ASP A 318 10.66 12.01 9.07
CA ASP A 318 11.87 11.80 8.27
C ASP A 318 12.02 10.34 7.90
N THR A 319 11.77 9.41 8.82
CA THR A 319 11.77 7.98 8.55
C THR A 319 10.69 7.60 7.54
N LEU A 320 9.45 8.11 7.68
CA LEU A 320 8.36 7.86 6.72
C LEU A 320 8.68 8.36 5.31
N ASN A 321 9.44 9.43 5.20
CA ASN A 321 9.85 10.02 3.93
C ASN A 321 11.15 9.44 3.36
N SER A 322 11.94 8.72 4.18
CA SER A 322 13.24 8.17 3.78
C SER A 322 13.06 6.74 3.29
N ILE A 323 13.53 6.48 2.07
CA ILE A 323 13.57 5.14 1.50
C ILE A 323 15.03 4.64 1.33
N GLU A 324 16.01 5.47 1.64
CA GLU A 324 17.41 5.04 1.67
C GLU A 324 17.70 4.09 2.86
N ILE A 325 16.82 4.09 3.87
CA ILE A 325 16.85 3.17 5.04
C ILE A 325 16.13 1.83 4.74
N MET A 326 15.76 1.55 3.50
CA MET A 326 15.01 0.33 3.13
C MET A 326 15.68 -0.98 3.53
N ASP A 327 16.99 -1.00 3.67
CA ASP A 327 17.71 -2.23 4.02
C ASP A 327 17.48 -2.65 5.47
N GLU A 328 17.01 -1.77 6.36
CA GLU A 328 16.81 -2.05 7.77
C GLU A 328 15.35 -1.98 8.23
N ASN A 329 14.53 -1.08 7.66
CA ASN A 329 13.12 -0.90 8.06
C ASN A 329 12.16 -0.93 6.86
N PRO A 330 11.27 -1.93 6.76
CA PRO A 330 10.31 -2.04 5.66
C PRO A 330 9.08 -1.13 5.79
N LEU A 331 8.85 -0.51 6.97
CA LEU A 331 7.63 0.25 7.26
C LEU A 331 7.40 1.45 6.34
N PRO A 332 8.43 2.27 5.99
CA PRO A 332 8.24 3.37 5.03
C PRO A 332 7.73 2.89 3.67
N LEU A 333 8.25 1.76 3.20
CA LEU A 333 7.82 1.16 1.94
C LEU A 333 6.39 0.60 2.02
N LEU A 334 6.04 -0.08 3.11
CA LEU A 334 4.68 -0.58 3.37
C LEU A 334 3.66 0.56 3.41
N TYR A 335 4.00 1.67 4.09
CA TYR A 335 3.17 2.86 4.15
C TYR A 335 2.99 3.50 2.77
N GLN A 336 4.08 3.81 2.08
CA GLN A 336 4.01 4.50 0.79
C GLN A 336 3.35 3.66 -0.31
N SER A 337 3.52 2.32 -0.24
CA SER A 337 2.85 1.38 -1.16
C SER A 337 1.37 1.17 -0.83
N GLY A 338 0.88 1.64 0.33
CA GLY A 338 -0.52 1.59 0.72
C GLY A 338 -0.94 0.31 1.47
N TYR A 339 0.02 -0.48 1.96
CA TYR A 339 -0.29 -1.61 2.86
C TYR A 339 -0.50 -1.15 4.30
N LEU A 340 0.17 -0.07 4.69
CA LEU A 340 -0.07 0.61 5.95
C LEU A 340 -0.52 2.05 5.70
N THR A 341 -1.15 2.64 6.70
CA THR A 341 -1.58 4.03 6.71
C THR A 341 -1.33 4.66 8.08
N ILE A 342 -1.41 5.99 8.18
CA ILE A 342 -1.33 6.71 9.44
C ILE A 342 -2.60 6.43 10.25
N LYS A 343 -2.44 5.95 11.50
CA LYS A 343 -3.53 5.72 12.46
C LYS A 343 -3.48 6.65 13.66
N GLY A 344 -2.38 7.40 13.83
CA GLY A 344 -2.23 8.37 14.90
C GLY A 344 -0.92 9.12 14.82
N TYR A 345 -0.82 10.18 15.60
CA TYR A 345 0.38 11.03 15.71
C TYR A 345 0.59 11.42 17.16
N ASP A 346 1.80 11.22 17.64
CA ASP A 346 2.24 11.72 18.94
C ASP A 346 2.87 13.10 18.75
N GLN A 347 2.25 14.13 19.34
CA GLN A 347 2.71 15.51 19.22
C GLN A 347 3.97 15.80 20.05
N GLU A 348 4.19 15.07 21.15
CA GLU A 348 5.34 15.25 22.02
C GLU A 348 6.60 14.68 21.37
N PHE A 349 6.52 13.46 20.84
CA PHE A 349 7.66 12.77 20.20
C PHE A 349 7.72 12.99 18.69
N LYS A 350 6.70 13.61 18.08
CA LYS A 350 6.57 13.85 16.64
C LYS A 350 6.67 12.56 15.82
N THR A 351 6.01 11.50 16.31
CA THR A 351 6.00 10.18 15.70
C THR A 351 4.62 9.82 15.17
N TYR A 352 4.60 9.04 14.10
CA TYR A 352 3.41 8.48 13.48
C TYR A 352 3.26 7.02 13.86
N ARG A 353 2.07 6.63 14.29
CA ARG A 353 1.67 5.24 14.44
C ARG A 353 1.00 4.76 13.16
N LEU A 354 1.44 3.60 12.66
CA LEU A 354 0.91 2.99 11.45
C LEU A 354 -0.03 1.82 11.77
N GLY A 355 -0.89 1.47 10.81
CA GLY A 355 -1.77 0.31 10.84
C GLY A 355 -2.34 0.03 9.45
N PHE A 356 -3.06 -1.07 9.29
CA PHE A 356 -3.73 -1.36 8.02
C PHE A 356 -4.81 -0.32 7.74
N PRO A 357 -4.98 0.14 6.48
CA PRO A 357 -6.02 1.11 6.16
C PRO A 357 -7.42 0.53 6.42
N ASN A 358 -7.70 -0.68 5.96
CA ASN A 358 -9.00 -1.31 5.96
C ASN A 358 -8.90 -2.84 5.92
N SER A 359 -10.03 -3.52 5.98
CA SER A 359 -10.11 -4.99 6.00
C SER A 359 -9.66 -5.63 4.69
N GLU A 360 -9.94 -5.05 3.52
CA GLU A 360 -9.44 -5.56 2.22
C GLU A 360 -7.91 -5.70 2.24
N VAL A 361 -7.22 -4.66 2.71
CA VAL A 361 -5.75 -4.64 2.71
C VAL A 361 -5.18 -5.56 3.78
N GLU A 362 -5.73 -5.54 5.00
CA GLU A 362 -5.29 -6.42 6.09
C GLU A 362 -5.46 -7.88 5.69
N GLU A 363 -6.65 -8.26 5.26
CA GLU A 363 -6.97 -9.64 4.87
C GLU A 363 -6.12 -10.10 3.68
N GLY A 364 -6.04 -9.30 2.63
CA GLY A 364 -5.26 -9.61 1.45
C GLY A 364 -3.76 -9.73 1.76
N PHE A 365 -3.22 -8.82 2.59
CA PHE A 365 -1.81 -8.84 2.97
C PHE A 365 -1.47 -10.09 3.80
N VAL A 366 -2.28 -10.43 4.79
CA VAL A 366 -2.08 -11.62 5.63
C VAL A 366 -2.21 -12.90 4.81
N LYS A 367 -3.24 -13.01 3.96
CA LYS A 367 -3.42 -14.14 3.03
C LYS A 367 -2.20 -14.32 2.11
N TYR A 368 -1.62 -13.21 1.66
CA TYR A 368 -0.44 -13.24 0.80
C TYR A 368 0.85 -13.61 1.54
N LEU A 369 0.98 -13.22 2.83
CA LEU A 369 2.14 -13.55 3.66
C LEU A 369 2.23 -15.05 4.01
N VAL A 370 1.09 -15.68 4.29
CA VAL A 370 1.03 -17.07 4.79
C VAL A 370 1.87 -18.06 3.97
N PRO A 371 1.80 -18.11 2.62
CA PRO A 371 2.62 -19.04 1.84
C PRO A 371 4.13 -18.85 1.97
N PHE A 372 4.57 -17.67 2.38
CA PHE A 372 6.00 -17.34 2.52
C PHE A 372 6.55 -17.66 3.91
N TYR A 373 5.69 -17.71 4.91
CA TYR A 373 6.03 -18.08 6.28
C TYR A 373 5.56 -19.49 6.64
N SER A 374 4.62 -20.06 5.86
CA SER A 374 4.22 -21.46 6.01
C SER A 374 5.22 -22.40 5.34
N PRO A 375 5.67 -23.43 6.04
CA PRO A 375 6.51 -24.48 5.45
C PRO A 375 5.82 -25.27 4.35
N ASN A 376 4.50 -25.39 4.39
CA ASN A 376 3.73 -26.08 3.38
C ASN A 376 3.38 -25.13 2.23
N LYS A 377 3.90 -25.43 1.03
CA LYS A 377 3.42 -24.82 -0.23
C LYS A 377 2.00 -25.33 -0.52
N ALA A 378 1.06 -25.01 0.37
CA ALA A 378 -0.34 -25.36 0.18
C ALA A 378 -0.89 -24.53 -0.98
N ASP A 379 -1.28 -25.17 -2.06
CA ASP A 379 -1.90 -24.55 -3.24
C ASP A 379 -3.23 -23.83 -2.92
N GLN A 380 -3.73 -23.92 -1.67
CA GLN A 380 -4.99 -23.33 -1.23
C GLN A 380 -4.96 -22.88 0.25
N PRO A 381 -4.34 -21.75 0.61
CA PRO A 381 -4.30 -21.26 1.99
C PRO A 381 -5.69 -21.05 2.62
N LEU A 382 -6.67 -20.59 1.85
CA LEU A 382 -8.03 -20.31 2.32
C LEU A 382 -8.80 -21.58 2.73
N MET A 383 -8.63 -22.69 2.01
CA MET A 383 -9.28 -23.95 2.36
C MET A 383 -8.71 -24.54 3.65
N TYR A 384 -7.43 -24.27 3.92
CA TYR A 384 -6.76 -24.64 5.15
C TYR A 384 -7.33 -23.86 6.35
N ILE A 385 -7.52 -22.55 6.21
CA ILE A 385 -8.08 -21.68 7.26
C ILE A 385 -9.54 -22.02 7.58
N GLY A 386 -10.37 -22.31 6.59
CA GLY A 386 -11.75 -22.72 6.83
C GLY A 386 -11.89 -23.92 7.78
N ASN A 387 -10.94 -24.85 7.72
CA ASN A 387 -10.89 -25.98 8.66
C ASN A 387 -10.46 -25.55 10.07
N PHE A 388 -9.46 -24.66 10.20
CA PHE A 388 -9.08 -24.09 11.50
C PHE A 388 -10.27 -23.40 12.18
N VAL A 389 -10.96 -22.52 11.43
CA VAL A 389 -12.14 -21.82 11.94
C VAL A 389 -13.23 -22.80 12.40
N LYS A 390 -13.51 -23.83 11.60
CA LYS A 390 -14.49 -24.86 11.94
C LYS A 390 -14.11 -25.61 13.22
N GLU A 391 -12.84 -26.03 13.34
CA GLU A 391 -12.34 -26.75 14.50
C GLU A 391 -12.42 -25.91 15.78
N VAL A 392 -12.02 -24.64 15.70
CA VAL A 392 -12.11 -23.70 16.83
C VAL A 392 -13.57 -23.43 17.21
N ARG A 393 -14.46 -23.20 16.25
CA ARG A 393 -15.89 -22.93 16.51
C ARG A 393 -16.65 -24.13 17.05
N THR A 394 -16.18 -25.35 16.78
CA THR A 394 -16.83 -26.58 17.25
C THR A 394 -16.20 -27.16 18.52
N GLY A 395 -15.21 -26.52 19.12
CA GLY A 395 -14.54 -27.00 20.32
C GLY A 395 -13.60 -28.18 20.10
N ASN A 396 -13.20 -28.45 18.84
CA ASN A 396 -12.30 -29.58 18.53
C ASN A 396 -10.83 -29.17 18.67
N ALA A 397 -10.40 -28.95 19.94
CA ALA A 397 -9.07 -28.48 20.28
C ALA A 397 -7.95 -29.40 19.79
N GLU A 398 -8.17 -30.75 19.81
CA GLU A 398 -7.18 -31.70 19.29
C GLU A 398 -6.99 -31.57 17.78
N ALA A 399 -8.07 -31.51 17.00
CA ALA A 399 -7.98 -31.36 15.55
C ALA A 399 -7.33 -30.02 15.17
N PHE A 400 -7.66 -28.95 15.89
CA PHE A 400 -7.04 -27.65 15.78
C PHE A 400 -5.53 -27.73 16.00
N MET A 401 -5.07 -28.31 17.12
CA MET A 401 -3.64 -28.41 17.43
C MET A 401 -2.87 -29.31 16.46
N ARG A 402 -3.45 -30.44 16.03
CA ARG A 402 -2.86 -31.29 14.96
C ARG A 402 -2.72 -30.53 13.64
N ARG A 403 -3.59 -29.57 13.35
CA ARG A 403 -3.49 -28.74 12.16
C ARG A 403 -2.42 -27.68 12.32
N VAL A 404 -2.30 -27.05 13.50
CA VAL A 404 -1.20 -26.13 13.83
C VAL A 404 0.15 -26.86 13.70
N GLU A 405 0.27 -28.07 14.26
CA GLU A 405 1.47 -28.90 14.14
C GLU A 405 1.86 -29.15 12.67
N ARG A 406 0.90 -29.61 11.84
CA ARG A 406 1.12 -29.82 10.40
C ARG A 406 1.47 -28.54 9.64
N PHE A 407 1.03 -27.39 10.14
CA PHE A 407 1.37 -26.10 9.53
C PHE A 407 2.87 -25.82 9.66
N PHE A 408 3.52 -26.34 10.70
CA PHE A 408 4.96 -26.27 10.91
C PHE A 408 5.74 -27.47 10.33
N ASP A 409 5.06 -28.55 9.92
CA ASP A 409 5.69 -29.73 9.31
C ASP A 409 5.93 -29.52 7.82
N GLY A 410 7.17 -29.46 7.37
CA GLY A 410 7.51 -29.50 5.93
C GLY A 410 8.16 -28.25 5.35
N GLY A 411 8.66 -27.35 6.16
CA GLY A 411 9.33 -26.15 5.70
C GLY A 411 10.73 -26.38 5.15
N ASP A 412 11.05 -25.66 4.07
CA ASP A 412 12.42 -25.55 3.56
C ASP A 412 13.18 -24.56 4.46
N TYR A 413 14.03 -25.09 5.35
CA TYR A 413 14.65 -24.40 6.48
C TYR A 413 15.80 -23.45 6.10
N GLN A 414 15.86 -22.99 4.85
CA GLN A 414 16.91 -22.08 4.36
C GLN A 414 16.68 -20.61 4.69
N VAL A 415 15.67 -20.26 5.50
CA VAL A 415 15.48 -18.88 5.93
C VAL A 415 16.58 -18.51 6.93
N ALA A 416 17.51 -17.66 6.54
CA ALA A 416 18.52 -17.09 7.43
C ALA A 416 17.83 -16.26 8.51
N GLY A 417 18.11 -16.53 9.80
CA GLY A 417 17.56 -15.76 10.91
C GLY A 417 17.41 -16.56 12.20
N LYS A 418 17.09 -15.86 13.30
CA LYS A 418 16.83 -16.50 14.61
C LYS A 418 15.57 -17.37 14.52
N ALA A 419 15.63 -18.61 15.00
CA ALA A 419 14.52 -19.55 15.00
C ALA A 419 13.26 -18.97 15.67
N GLU A 420 13.43 -18.25 16.76
CA GLU A 420 12.37 -17.58 17.50
C GLU A 420 11.54 -16.63 16.64
N LEU A 421 12.19 -15.75 15.87
CA LEU A 421 11.50 -14.81 14.98
C LEU A 421 10.74 -15.51 13.85
N TYR A 422 11.26 -16.64 13.35
CA TYR A 422 10.54 -17.46 12.39
C TYR A 422 9.21 -17.98 12.97
N PHE A 423 9.23 -18.52 14.20
CA PHE A 423 8.01 -18.99 14.86
C PHE A 423 7.05 -17.84 15.12
N GLN A 424 7.54 -16.72 15.64
CA GLN A 424 6.73 -15.53 15.92
C GLN A 424 6.04 -15.02 14.65
N ASN A 425 6.75 -14.86 13.54
CA ASN A 425 6.18 -14.40 12.28
C ASN A 425 5.19 -15.41 11.68
N THR A 426 5.50 -16.70 11.74
CA THR A 426 4.63 -17.77 11.24
C THR A 426 3.33 -17.84 12.04
N LEU A 427 3.42 -17.80 13.36
CA LEU A 427 2.26 -17.75 14.25
C LEU A 427 1.47 -16.46 14.09
N TRP A 428 2.15 -15.32 13.94
CA TRP A 428 1.48 -14.05 13.70
C TRP A 428 0.62 -14.12 12.43
N ALA A 429 1.19 -14.60 11.31
CA ALA A 429 0.46 -14.71 10.05
C ALA A 429 -0.73 -15.68 10.15
N LEU A 430 -0.55 -16.85 10.81
CA LEU A 430 -1.60 -17.82 11.03
C LEU A 430 -2.75 -17.26 11.87
N PHE A 431 -2.42 -16.69 13.03
CA PHE A 431 -3.43 -16.21 13.97
C PHE A 431 -4.08 -14.89 13.56
N LYS A 432 -3.37 -14.02 12.83
CA LYS A 432 -3.99 -12.87 12.17
C LYS A 432 -5.04 -13.33 11.15
N LEU A 433 -4.72 -14.33 10.33
CA LEU A 433 -5.67 -14.86 9.36
C LEU A 433 -6.86 -15.57 10.04
N LEU A 434 -6.62 -16.27 11.15
CA LEU A 434 -7.68 -16.85 11.98
C LEU A 434 -8.55 -15.76 12.61
N GLY A 435 -7.93 -14.65 13.02
CA GLY A 435 -8.57 -13.48 13.64
C GLY A 435 -9.63 -12.79 12.76
N LEU A 436 -9.58 -12.97 11.43
CA LEU A 436 -10.62 -12.49 10.53
C LEU A 436 -11.98 -13.22 10.71
N TYR A 437 -11.99 -14.36 11.39
CA TYR A 437 -13.16 -15.23 11.53
C TYR A 437 -13.54 -15.51 12.97
N VAL A 438 -12.62 -15.34 13.90
CA VAL A 438 -12.78 -15.54 15.35
C VAL A 438 -11.96 -14.50 16.09
N ASP A 439 -12.32 -14.23 17.32
CA ASP A 439 -11.60 -13.25 18.13
C ASP A 439 -10.25 -13.82 18.59
N VAL A 440 -9.14 -13.16 18.24
CA VAL A 440 -7.78 -13.58 18.56
C VAL A 440 -6.97 -12.42 19.14
N GLU A 441 -6.48 -12.61 20.35
CA GLU A 441 -5.55 -11.70 21.01
C GLU A 441 -4.17 -12.36 21.16
N ARG A 442 -3.10 -11.59 20.97
CA ARG A 442 -1.72 -12.01 21.22
C ARG A 442 -1.05 -11.05 22.18
N HIS A 443 -0.23 -11.59 23.05
CA HIS A 443 0.54 -10.82 24.03
C HIS A 443 1.99 -11.32 24.04
N THR A 444 2.94 -10.39 23.97
CA THR A 444 4.38 -10.67 23.81
C THR A 444 5.23 -10.22 24.98
N THR A 445 4.64 -9.80 26.12
CA THR A 445 5.39 -9.26 27.26
C THR A 445 5.22 -10.11 28.54
N ASP A 446 6.27 -10.12 29.36
CA ASP A 446 6.35 -10.87 30.63
C ASP A 446 5.05 -10.84 31.46
N GLY A 447 4.48 -12.02 31.67
CA GLY A 447 3.32 -12.22 32.51
C GLY A 447 1.96 -12.12 31.85
N ARG A 448 1.89 -12.15 30.52
CA ARG A 448 0.65 -12.26 29.73
C ARG A 448 0.66 -13.56 28.89
N MET A 449 -0.53 -14.11 28.63
CA MET A 449 -0.68 -15.28 27.77
C MET A 449 -0.22 -14.95 26.33
N ASP A 450 0.38 -15.93 25.66
CA ASP A 450 0.93 -15.70 24.33
C ASP A 450 -0.15 -15.57 23.24
N ILE A 451 -1.19 -16.43 23.29
CA ILE A 451 -2.29 -16.40 22.33
C ILE A 451 -3.61 -16.73 23.04
N LEU A 452 -4.61 -15.90 22.82
CA LEU A 452 -6.00 -16.10 23.24
C LEU A 452 -6.90 -16.16 22.00
N VAL A 453 -7.65 -17.27 21.85
CA VAL A 453 -8.66 -17.39 20.78
C VAL A 453 -10.03 -17.58 21.43
N GLN A 454 -11.00 -16.75 21.00
CA GLN A 454 -12.33 -16.72 21.58
C GLN A 454 -13.43 -16.97 20.53
N THR A 455 -14.42 -17.72 20.95
CA THR A 455 -15.68 -17.93 20.20
C THR A 455 -16.85 -17.73 21.16
N PRO A 456 -18.08 -17.71 20.68
CA PRO A 456 -19.25 -17.64 21.58
C PRO A 456 -19.35 -18.78 22.59
N GLN A 457 -18.75 -19.96 22.33
CA GLN A 457 -18.85 -21.15 23.21
C GLN A 457 -17.51 -21.60 23.80
N PHE A 458 -16.38 -21.17 23.24
CA PHE A 458 -15.07 -21.69 23.60
C PHE A 458 -14.04 -20.59 23.78
N VAL A 459 -13.11 -20.81 24.72
CA VAL A 459 -11.92 -19.99 24.95
C VAL A 459 -10.70 -20.90 24.86
N TYR A 460 -9.71 -20.55 24.05
CA TYR A 460 -8.45 -21.27 23.90
C TYR A 460 -7.32 -20.36 24.40
N ILE A 461 -6.57 -20.81 25.39
CA ILE A 461 -5.43 -20.14 25.96
C ILE A 461 -4.20 -20.94 25.60
N LEU A 462 -3.32 -20.38 24.76
CA LEU A 462 -2.10 -21.04 24.33
C LEU A 462 -0.89 -20.32 24.92
N GLU A 463 0.01 -21.08 25.49
CA GLU A 463 1.33 -20.61 25.95
C GLU A 463 2.42 -21.37 25.17
N LEU A 464 3.43 -20.65 24.69
CA LEU A 464 4.46 -21.16 23.82
C LEU A 464 5.81 -21.22 24.52
N LYS A 465 6.57 -22.28 24.29
CA LYS A 465 7.94 -22.43 24.78
C LYS A 465 8.88 -22.87 23.67
N ILE A 466 10.10 -22.36 23.70
CA ILE A 466 11.18 -22.77 22.80
C ILE A 466 12.19 -23.57 23.62
N ASP A 467 12.54 -24.78 23.13
CA ASP A 467 13.46 -25.72 23.77
C ASP A 467 13.10 -26.08 25.23
N GLN A 468 11.80 -25.99 25.57
CA GLN A 468 11.23 -26.44 26.84
C GLN A 468 9.97 -27.27 26.55
N SER A 469 9.51 -28.07 27.52
CA SER A 469 8.34 -28.93 27.31
C SER A 469 7.02 -28.17 27.28
N ALA A 470 6.02 -28.74 26.60
CA ALA A 470 4.64 -28.22 26.60
C ALA A 470 4.04 -28.20 28.00
N HIS A 471 4.48 -29.11 28.88
CA HIS A 471 4.08 -29.12 30.30
C HIS A 471 4.50 -27.86 31.06
N VAL A 472 5.70 -27.33 30.81
CA VAL A 472 6.16 -26.07 31.39
C VAL A 472 5.28 -24.89 30.95
N ALA A 473 4.83 -24.89 29.70
CA ALA A 473 3.89 -23.90 29.21
C ALA A 473 2.54 -23.99 29.93
N LEU A 474 1.99 -25.19 30.13
CA LEU A 474 0.76 -25.39 30.89
C LEU A 474 0.89 -24.95 32.34
N GLN A 475 2.02 -25.24 32.99
CA GLN A 475 2.28 -24.77 34.35
C GLN A 475 2.25 -23.24 34.45
N GLN A 476 2.80 -22.53 33.48
CA GLN A 476 2.74 -21.07 33.41
C GLN A 476 1.31 -20.55 33.31
N ILE A 477 0.44 -21.17 32.47
CA ILE A 477 -0.98 -20.81 32.39
C ILE A 477 -1.66 -20.89 33.77
N GLU A 478 -1.35 -21.94 34.55
CA GLU A 478 -1.92 -22.13 35.88
C GLU A 478 -1.35 -21.13 36.87
N GLU A 479 -0.03 -20.99 36.96
CA GLU A 479 0.66 -20.09 37.89
C GLU A 479 0.25 -18.63 37.70
N LYS A 480 0.10 -18.19 36.45
CA LYS A 480 -0.31 -16.84 36.07
C LYS A 480 -1.83 -16.65 36.09
N GLN A 481 -2.61 -17.71 36.28
CA GLN A 481 -4.06 -17.71 36.33
C GLN A 481 -4.71 -17.09 35.08
N TYR A 482 -4.18 -17.36 33.89
CA TYR A 482 -4.67 -16.78 32.63
C TYR A 482 -6.14 -17.14 32.32
N ALA A 483 -6.66 -18.25 32.84
CA ALA A 483 -8.04 -18.65 32.65
C ALA A 483 -9.03 -17.87 33.54
N LYS A 484 -8.56 -17.25 34.62
CA LYS A 484 -9.41 -16.60 35.64
C LYS A 484 -10.41 -15.57 35.08
N PRO A 485 -10.06 -14.71 34.09
CA PRO A 485 -11.02 -13.77 33.54
C PRO A 485 -12.22 -14.42 32.83
N PHE A 486 -12.10 -15.70 32.46
CA PHE A 486 -13.10 -16.44 31.70
C PHE A 486 -13.84 -17.48 32.56
N GLU A 487 -13.46 -17.62 33.81
CA GLU A 487 -14.11 -18.53 34.76
C GLU A 487 -15.51 -17.99 35.11
N GLY A 488 -16.55 -18.81 34.85
CA GLY A 488 -17.93 -18.46 35.18
C GLY A 488 -18.71 -17.72 34.07
N ASP A 489 -18.14 -17.50 32.89
CA ASP A 489 -18.85 -16.92 31.75
C ASP A 489 -19.65 -17.96 30.91
N GLY A 490 -19.60 -19.23 31.32
CA GLY A 490 -20.34 -20.34 30.71
C GLY A 490 -19.68 -20.94 29.46
N ARG A 491 -18.51 -20.46 29.07
CA ARG A 491 -17.73 -21.02 27.95
C ARG A 491 -16.81 -22.16 28.41
N THR A 492 -16.53 -23.09 27.49
CA THR A 492 -15.52 -24.11 27.73
C THR A 492 -14.13 -23.54 27.50
N ILE A 493 -13.24 -23.71 28.48
CA ILE A 493 -11.86 -23.17 28.41
C ILE A 493 -10.90 -24.32 28.10
N TYR A 494 -10.09 -24.16 27.05
CA TYR A 494 -8.97 -25.03 26.70
C TYR A 494 -7.66 -24.33 27.04
N LYS A 495 -6.85 -24.95 27.91
CA LYS A 495 -5.49 -24.53 28.24
C LYS A 495 -4.52 -25.41 27.46
N ILE A 496 -3.65 -24.80 26.66
CA ILE A 496 -2.81 -25.49 25.70
C ILE A 496 -1.36 -25.03 25.85
N GLY A 497 -0.49 -25.94 26.25
CA GLY A 497 0.96 -25.74 26.21
C GLY A 497 1.53 -26.21 24.89
N VAL A 498 2.45 -25.45 24.30
CA VAL A 498 3.07 -25.75 23.01
C VAL A 498 4.59 -25.60 23.11
N SER A 499 5.33 -26.58 22.57
CA SER A 499 6.78 -26.57 22.50
C SER A 499 7.28 -26.51 21.07
N PHE A 500 8.30 -25.68 20.82
CA PHE A 500 9.04 -25.61 19.57
C PHE A 500 10.51 -25.90 19.79
N SER A 501 11.17 -26.51 18.81
CA SER A 501 12.62 -26.67 18.81
C SER A 501 13.31 -25.60 17.98
N SER A 502 14.27 -24.89 18.56
CA SER A 502 15.11 -23.93 17.85
C SER A 502 16.03 -24.59 16.83
N GLU A 503 16.43 -25.87 17.08
CA GLU A 503 17.29 -26.66 16.20
C GLU A 503 16.54 -27.16 14.97
N THR A 504 15.38 -27.83 15.16
CA THR A 504 14.62 -28.44 14.07
C THR A 504 13.63 -27.46 13.41
N ARG A 505 13.38 -26.30 14.03
CA ARG A 505 12.37 -25.31 13.64
C ARG A 505 10.97 -25.92 13.44
N ARG A 506 10.62 -26.88 14.29
CA ARG A 506 9.33 -27.58 14.30
C ARG A 506 8.65 -27.46 15.64
N MET A 507 7.34 -27.62 15.63
CA MET A 507 6.59 -27.94 16.84
C MET A 507 6.99 -29.35 17.29
N THR A 508 7.43 -29.50 18.53
CA THR A 508 7.92 -30.79 19.06
C THR A 508 6.85 -31.53 19.86
N GLU A 509 6.04 -30.80 20.58
CA GLU A 509 4.93 -31.36 21.34
C GLU A 509 3.89 -30.29 21.67
N TRP A 510 2.70 -30.72 21.98
CA TRP A 510 1.65 -29.90 22.56
C TRP A 510 0.85 -30.74 23.56
N GLU A 511 0.30 -30.08 24.57
CA GLU A 511 -0.49 -30.70 25.63
C GLU A 511 -1.72 -29.83 25.92
N ILE A 512 -2.88 -30.49 26.02
CA ILE A 512 -4.14 -29.82 26.38
C ILE A 512 -4.49 -30.26 27.81
N ALA A 513 -4.59 -29.30 28.72
CA ALA A 513 -5.12 -29.60 30.04
C ALA A 513 -6.63 -29.88 29.98
N PRO A 514 -7.16 -30.77 30.82
CA PRO A 514 -8.59 -31.09 30.85
C PRO A 514 -9.44 -29.84 31.00
N SER A 515 -10.46 -29.71 30.13
CA SER A 515 -11.41 -28.59 30.22
C SER A 515 -12.15 -28.62 31.56
N ILE A 516 -12.14 -27.51 32.30
CA ILE A 516 -13.00 -27.34 33.45
C ILE A 516 -14.35 -26.86 32.92
N ILE A 517 -15.32 -27.78 32.79
CA ILE A 517 -16.73 -27.41 32.66
C ILE A 517 -17.19 -27.08 34.09
N LEU A 518 -17.11 -25.81 34.46
CA LEU A 518 -17.81 -25.35 35.65
C LEU A 518 -19.31 -25.36 35.37
N GLN A 519 -20.01 -26.34 35.97
CA GLN A 519 -21.48 -26.46 35.95
C GLN A 519 -22.14 -25.28 36.69
#